data_a8107f41b61fa4c0df48db9fd54ba48a
#
_entry.id   a8107f41b61fa4c0df48db9fd54ba48a
#
_cell.length_a   1.000
_cell.length_b   1.000
_cell.length_c   1.000
_cell.angle_alpha   90.00
_cell.angle_beta   90.00
_cell.angle_gamma   90.00
#
_symmetry.space_group_name_H-M   'P 1'
#
loop_
_entity.id
_entity.type
_entity.pdbx_description
1 polymer ?
#
loop_
_entity_poly.entity_id
_entity_poly.type
_entity_poly.pdbx_seq_one_letter_code
_entity_poly.pdbx_strand_id
1 'polypeptide(L)'
;MRAGLAGIVLAAIVFLIPVHTVAQSAEKGNAKGKSLDGPGGVIAVNGVRDENLPPPPVGPTPHATDGKPNLSGIWLSGNYNFANMGGALPLQPWAQKVMEERQATQSRDDPEAKCLPAGVPRITPYPFKIVQSPEVIVMLFEGNVHSYRQFLLNRGHDKDLDPSWMGESIASWQGDTLVVDTVNFNDKTWLNGRGAPHTEKLHVVERYSRPDLGHLEAEITMEDPGAFTKPHTFKRTHVLSATWEIHEYVCNEFNVDVDRLVGK
;
A
#
# COMPACT_ATOMS: atom_id res chain seq x y z
N MET A 1 55.91 66.83 27.76
CA MET A 1 54.97 65.84 28.28
C MET A 1 54.62 64.88 27.18
N ARG A 2 55.16 63.68 27.22
CA ARG A 2 55.01 62.65 26.19
C ARG A 2 54.01 61.60 26.69
N ALA A 3 52.86 61.42 25.98
CA ALA A 3 51.89 60.38 26.25
C ALA A 3 52.21 59.18 25.37
N GLY A 4 52.46 58.05 26.04
CA GLY A 4 52.74 56.77 25.33
C GLY A 4 51.41 56.08 24.99
N LEU A 5 51.26 55.67 23.71
CA LEU A 5 50.23 54.74 23.28
C LEU A 5 50.67 53.30 23.60
N ALA A 6 49.89 52.59 24.40
CA ALA A 6 49.99 51.16 24.59
C ALA A 6 49.13 50.44 23.50
N GLY A 7 49.79 49.72 22.60
CA GLY A 7 49.08 48.91 21.61
C GLY A 7 48.66 47.55 22.22
N ILE A 8 47.36 47.25 22.11
CA ILE A 8 46.82 45.93 22.45
C ILE A 8 46.89 45.05 21.21
N VAL A 9 47.70 44.01 21.27
CA VAL A 9 47.74 42.94 20.25
C VAL A 9 46.66 41.90 20.58
N LEU A 10 45.63 41.86 19.78
CA LEU A 10 44.61 40.78 19.85
C LEU A 10 45.16 39.57 19.07
N ALA A 11 45.50 38.49 19.78
CA ALA A 11 45.82 37.24 19.18
C ALA A 11 44.52 36.49 18.84
N ALA A 12 44.20 36.33 17.55
CA ALA A 12 43.10 35.52 17.08
C ALA A 12 43.52 34.05 17.15
N ILE A 13 42.95 33.30 18.06
CA ILE A 13 43.07 31.81 18.11
C ILE A 13 42.10 31.22 17.10
N VAL A 14 42.62 30.73 16.00
CA VAL A 14 41.85 29.96 15.00
C VAL A 14 41.76 28.50 15.52
N PHE A 15 40.57 28.11 15.97
CA PHE A 15 40.27 26.71 16.23
C PHE A 15 40.04 25.99 14.88
N LEU A 16 41.02 25.20 14.47
CA LEU A 16 40.84 24.22 13.41
C LEU A 16 40.08 23.02 13.96
N ILE A 17 38.78 22.95 13.67
CA ILE A 17 37.97 21.75 13.89
C ILE A 17 38.27 20.77 12.76
N PRO A 18 38.71 19.55 13.01
CA PRO A 18 38.91 18.57 11.94
C PRO A 18 37.54 18.14 11.42
N VAL A 19 37.26 18.46 10.19
CA VAL A 19 36.10 17.89 9.47
C VAL A 19 36.39 16.43 9.21
N HIS A 20 35.78 15.55 9.98
CA HIS A 20 35.79 14.13 9.66
C HIS A 20 34.86 13.93 8.47
N THR A 21 35.43 13.82 7.29
CA THR A 21 34.74 13.29 6.11
C THR A 21 34.45 11.81 6.36
N VAL A 22 33.21 11.51 6.72
CA VAL A 22 32.69 10.14 6.67
C VAL A 22 32.53 9.81 5.20
N ALA A 23 33.52 9.10 4.65
CA ALA A 23 33.37 8.48 3.35
C ALA A 23 32.35 7.34 3.50
N GLN A 24 31.14 7.57 3.00
CA GLN A 24 30.19 6.49 2.77
C GLN A 24 30.75 5.64 1.64
N SER A 25 31.33 4.50 1.99
CA SER A 25 31.62 3.42 1.06
C SER A 25 30.30 2.89 0.54
N ALA A 26 29.95 3.22 -0.71
CA ALA A 26 28.90 2.57 -1.44
C ALA A 26 29.32 1.11 -1.68
N GLU A 27 28.97 0.22 -0.79
CA GLU A 27 29.04 -1.21 -1.03
C GLU A 27 28.04 -1.54 -2.14
N LYS A 28 28.57 -1.87 -3.32
CA LYS A 28 27.81 -2.49 -4.39
C LYS A 28 27.45 -3.92 -3.97
N GLY A 29 26.43 -4.04 -3.16
CA GLY A 29 25.78 -5.29 -2.85
C GLY A 29 25.10 -5.82 -4.09
N ASN A 30 25.70 -6.83 -4.70
CA ASN A 30 25.13 -7.62 -5.77
C ASN A 30 24.03 -8.51 -5.17
N ALA A 31 22.84 -7.96 -4.94
CA ALA A 31 21.67 -8.69 -4.45
C ALA A 31 21.15 -9.57 -5.59
N LYS A 32 21.67 -10.81 -5.68
CA LYS A 32 20.96 -11.90 -6.34
C LYS A 32 19.64 -12.04 -5.62
N GLY A 33 18.54 -11.66 -6.29
CA GLY A 33 17.19 -11.80 -5.78
C GLY A 33 16.90 -13.24 -5.38
N LYS A 34 16.93 -13.52 -4.09
CA LYS A 34 16.32 -14.72 -3.53
C LYS A 34 14.81 -14.57 -3.67
N SER A 35 14.17 -15.56 -4.27
CA SER A 35 12.70 -15.70 -4.27
C SER A 35 12.16 -15.48 -2.87
N LEU A 36 11.16 -14.60 -2.74
CA LEU A 36 10.52 -14.22 -1.49
C LEU A 36 9.46 -15.24 -1.02
N ASP A 37 9.51 -16.46 -1.54
CA ASP A 37 8.54 -17.53 -1.30
C ASP A 37 8.85 -18.36 -0.03
N GLY A 38 9.15 -17.71 1.07
CA GLY A 38 9.32 -18.35 2.38
C GLY A 38 8.13 -18.08 3.30
N PRO A 39 7.68 -19.05 4.10
CA PRO A 39 6.60 -18.83 5.05
C PRO A 39 7.02 -17.82 6.13
N GLY A 40 6.26 -16.76 6.29
CA GLY A 40 6.33 -15.86 7.45
C GLY A 40 7.19 -14.61 7.32
N GLY A 41 7.45 -14.10 6.13
CA GLY A 41 8.16 -12.81 5.99
C GLY A 41 7.24 -11.63 5.72
N VAL A 42 7.22 -10.69 6.65
CA VAL A 42 6.54 -9.40 6.50
C VAL A 42 7.47 -8.43 5.76
N ILE A 43 6.93 -7.64 4.84
CA ILE A 43 7.69 -6.64 4.07
C ILE A 43 7.36 -5.26 4.63
N ALA A 44 8.40 -4.50 5.00
CA ALA A 44 8.29 -3.10 5.35
C ALA A 44 7.99 -2.21 4.12
N VAL A 45 7.56 -0.98 4.35
CA VAL A 45 7.00 -0.01 3.40
C VAL A 45 7.83 0.23 2.13
N ASN A 46 9.11 -0.11 2.10
CA ASN A 46 10.01 0.08 0.95
C ASN A 46 10.36 -1.21 0.20
N GLY A 47 9.55 -2.26 0.32
CA GLY A 47 9.87 -3.54 -0.32
C GLY A 47 11.04 -4.29 0.33
N VAL A 48 11.57 -3.78 1.43
CA VAL A 48 12.59 -4.41 2.25
C VAL A 48 11.91 -5.15 3.39
N ARG A 49 12.19 -6.44 3.48
CA ARG A 49 11.75 -7.26 4.61
C ARG A 49 12.39 -6.70 5.89
N ASP A 50 11.60 -6.22 6.83
CA ASP A 50 12.12 -5.93 8.16
C ASP A 50 12.25 -7.25 8.93
N GLU A 51 13.46 -7.79 8.96
CA GLU A 51 13.79 -9.02 9.67
C GLU A 51 13.63 -8.86 11.20
N ASN A 52 13.45 -7.63 11.68
CA ASN A 52 13.28 -7.31 13.10
C ASN A 52 11.83 -7.26 13.54
N LEU A 53 10.86 -7.38 12.63
CA LEU A 53 9.46 -7.46 13.05
C LEU A 53 9.20 -8.77 13.79
N PRO A 54 8.55 -8.71 14.95
CA PRO A 54 8.20 -9.92 15.69
C PRO A 54 7.23 -10.78 14.83
N PRO A 55 7.25 -12.11 15.02
CA PRO A 55 6.30 -12.98 14.35
C PRO A 55 4.87 -12.59 14.74
N PRO A 56 3.88 -12.87 13.86
CA PRO A 56 2.48 -12.60 14.18
C PRO A 56 2.08 -13.34 15.46
N PRO A 57 1.21 -12.75 16.28
CA PRO A 57 0.76 -13.37 17.52
C PRO A 57 -0.03 -14.66 17.23
N VAL A 58 0.12 -15.65 18.10
CA VAL A 58 -0.54 -16.95 17.97
C VAL A 58 -1.70 -17.04 18.96
N GLY A 59 -2.84 -17.50 18.50
CA GLY A 59 -4.02 -17.69 19.34
C GLY A 59 -5.29 -17.92 18.50
N PRO A 60 -6.43 -18.17 19.15
CA PRO A 60 -7.72 -18.32 18.44
C PRO A 60 -8.17 -16.98 17.86
N THR A 61 -9.05 -17.05 16.88
CA THR A 61 -9.72 -15.88 16.30
C THR A 61 -10.47 -15.09 17.37
N PRO A 62 -10.17 -13.79 17.58
CA PRO A 62 -10.94 -12.97 18.49
C PRO A 62 -12.30 -12.63 17.87
N HIS A 63 -13.31 -12.46 18.73
CA HIS A 63 -14.66 -12.07 18.30
C HIS A 63 -15.04 -10.71 18.89
N ALA A 64 -15.82 -9.97 18.15
CA ALA A 64 -16.47 -8.75 18.60
C ALA A 64 -17.72 -9.07 19.47
N THR A 65 -18.31 -8.05 20.06
CA THR A 65 -19.47 -8.22 20.97
C THR A 65 -20.71 -8.79 20.28
N ASP A 66 -20.81 -8.65 18.97
CA ASP A 66 -21.89 -9.22 18.13
C ASP A 66 -21.62 -10.68 17.72
N GLY A 67 -20.52 -11.28 18.20
CA GLY A 67 -20.13 -12.64 17.91
C GLY A 67 -19.43 -12.83 16.55
N LYS A 68 -19.25 -11.76 15.77
CA LYS A 68 -18.51 -11.81 14.51
C LYS A 68 -17.00 -11.79 14.77
N PRO A 69 -16.19 -12.38 13.86
CA PRO A 69 -14.74 -12.22 13.96
C PRO A 69 -14.35 -10.74 14.07
N ASN A 70 -13.51 -10.41 15.01
CA ASN A 70 -12.98 -9.07 15.15
C ASN A 70 -11.80 -8.90 14.19
N LEU A 71 -11.99 -8.13 13.12
CA LEU A 71 -10.96 -7.85 12.12
C LEU A 71 -10.07 -6.66 12.50
N SER A 72 -10.35 -5.96 13.60
CA SER A 72 -9.57 -4.79 14.04
C SER A 72 -8.12 -5.16 14.30
N GLY A 73 -7.22 -4.25 13.95
CA GLY A 73 -5.80 -4.41 14.11
C GLY A 73 -5.01 -3.72 13.01
N ILE A 74 -3.69 -3.79 13.10
CA ILE A 74 -2.78 -3.31 12.07
C ILE A 74 -2.25 -4.52 11.31
N TRP A 75 -2.47 -4.51 10.01
CA TRP A 75 -2.21 -5.62 9.13
C TRP A 75 -1.11 -5.27 8.14
N LEU A 76 -0.10 -6.11 8.08
CA LEU A 76 1.01 -6.01 7.14
C LEU A 76 0.83 -7.06 6.04
N SER A 77 1.16 -6.74 4.81
CA SER A 77 1.09 -7.72 3.74
C SER A 77 2.16 -8.79 3.93
N GLY A 78 1.73 -10.04 4.04
CA GLY A 78 2.64 -11.19 4.11
C GLY A 78 3.38 -11.45 2.80
N ASN A 79 2.90 -10.89 1.69
CA ASN A 79 3.49 -11.04 0.37
C ASN A 79 3.31 -9.73 -0.41
N TYR A 80 4.23 -8.79 -0.16
CA TYR A 80 4.20 -7.46 -0.73
C TYR A 80 4.64 -7.49 -2.20
N ASN A 81 3.69 -7.56 -3.11
CA ASN A 81 3.97 -7.45 -4.53
C ASN A 81 2.79 -6.81 -5.27
N PHE A 82 2.90 -5.53 -5.60
CA PHE A 82 1.91 -4.79 -6.38
C PHE A 82 1.63 -5.38 -7.77
N ALA A 83 2.55 -6.17 -8.29
CA ALA A 83 2.41 -6.81 -9.59
C ALA A 83 1.78 -8.20 -9.51
N ASN A 84 1.82 -8.85 -8.33
CA ASN A 84 1.31 -10.20 -8.19
C ASN A 84 -0.17 -10.20 -7.80
N MET A 85 -0.99 -10.66 -8.72
CA MET A 85 -2.43 -10.82 -8.56
C MET A 85 -2.85 -12.27 -8.87
N GLY A 86 -2.04 -13.24 -8.45
CA GLY A 86 -2.35 -14.65 -8.67
C GLY A 86 -2.14 -15.14 -10.11
N GLY A 87 -1.26 -14.49 -10.86
CA GLY A 87 -0.92 -14.86 -12.23
C GLY A 87 -1.23 -13.78 -13.27
N ALA A 88 -1.30 -14.17 -14.54
CA ALA A 88 -1.64 -13.25 -15.63
C ALA A 88 -3.11 -12.87 -15.59
N LEU A 89 -3.38 -11.57 -15.71
CA LEU A 89 -4.75 -11.07 -15.81
C LEU A 89 -5.36 -11.46 -17.16
N PRO A 90 -6.63 -11.87 -17.20
CA PRO A 90 -7.33 -12.23 -18.43
C PRO A 90 -7.79 -10.99 -19.22
N LEU A 91 -6.84 -10.13 -19.61
CA LEU A 91 -7.13 -8.86 -20.25
C LEU A 91 -7.70 -9.02 -21.64
N GLN A 92 -8.60 -8.11 -22.03
CA GLN A 92 -9.00 -7.88 -23.42
C GLN A 92 -7.78 -7.40 -24.25
N PRO A 93 -7.73 -7.60 -25.56
CA PRO A 93 -6.57 -7.22 -26.38
C PRO A 93 -6.16 -5.75 -26.25
N TRP A 94 -7.12 -4.83 -26.15
CA TRP A 94 -6.83 -3.41 -25.95
C TRP A 94 -6.21 -3.12 -24.59
N ALA A 95 -6.71 -3.77 -23.53
CA ALA A 95 -6.23 -3.59 -22.17
C ALA A 95 -4.81 -4.17 -22.00
N GLN A 96 -4.53 -5.30 -22.64
CA GLN A 96 -3.20 -5.89 -22.71
C GLN A 96 -2.21 -4.93 -23.41
N LYS A 97 -2.60 -4.36 -24.55
CA LYS A 97 -1.78 -3.39 -25.28
C LYS A 97 -1.47 -2.15 -24.43
N VAL A 98 -2.48 -1.58 -23.77
CA VAL A 98 -2.28 -0.43 -22.86
C VAL A 98 -1.29 -0.78 -21.72
N MET A 99 -1.42 -1.96 -21.13
CA MET A 99 -0.49 -2.40 -20.08
C MET A 99 0.95 -2.51 -20.62
N GLU A 100 1.14 -3.05 -21.82
CA GLU A 100 2.45 -3.16 -22.47
C GLU A 100 3.06 -1.78 -22.79
N GLU A 101 2.27 -0.85 -23.30
CA GLU A 101 2.68 0.54 -23.58
C GLU A 101 3.11 1.26 -22.27
N ARG A 102 2.36 1.09 -21.19
CA ARG A 102 2.72 1.64 -19.87
C ARG A 102 4.03 1.05 -19.32
N GLN A 103 4.25 -0.24 -19.51
CA GLN A 103 5.52 -0.89 -19.13
C GLN A 103 6.69 -0.39 -19.99
N ALA A 104 6.49 -0.22 -21.27
CA ALA A 104 7.52 0.30 -22.18
C ALA A 104 7.98 1.72 -21.80
N THR A 105 7.12 2.53 -21.19
CA THR A 105 7.44 3.85 -20.68
C THR A 105 7.85 3.84 -19.19
N GLN A 106 8.21 2.67 -18.65
CA GLN A 106 8.59 2.48 -17.24
C GLN A 106 7.54 3.03 -16.25
N SER A 107 6.27 2.85 -16.57
CA SER A 107 5.12 3.29 -15.75
C SER A 107 5.11 4.80 -15.44
N ARG A 108 5.69 5.62 -16.32
CA ARG A 108 5.82 7.07 -16.15
C ARG A 108 4.52 7.79 -15.79
N ASP A 109 3.39 7.30 -16.32
CA ASP A 109 2.07 7.90 -16.10
C ASP A 109 1.27 7.23 -14.98
N ASP A 110 1.95 6.47 -14.12
CA ASP A 110 1.31 5.84 -12.98
C ASP A 110 0.68 6.91 -12.06
N PRO A 111 -0.63 6.79 -11.75
CA PRO A 111 -1.29 7.72 -10.84
C PRO A 111 -0.62 7.82 -9.47
N GLU A 112 -0.08 6.71 -8.94
CA GLU A 112 0.63 6.74 -7.65
C GLU A 112 1.91 7.59 -7.70
N ALA A 113 2.61 7.62 -8.83
CA ALA A 113 3.77 8.49 -8.99
C ALA A 113 3.41 9.99 -8.93
N LYS A 114 2.13 10.31 -9.18
CA LYS A 114 1.57 11.67 -9.08
C LYS A 114 0.83 11.90 -7.77
N CYS A 115 1.03 11.06 -6.77
CA CYS A 115 0.32 11.11 -5.49
C CYS A 115 -1.21 11.07 -5.63
N LEU A 116 -1.71 10.29 -6.58
CA LEU A 116 -3.12 10.01 -6.74
C LEU A 116 -3.45 8.63 -6.14
N PRO A 117 -4.70 8.36 -5.76
CA PRO A 117 -5.07 7.09 -5.13
C PRO A 117 -4.71 5.87 -5.96
N ALA A 118 -4.20 4.83 -5.30
CA ALA A 118 -3.82 3.57 -5.94
C ALA A 118 -5.01 2.80 -6.51
N GLY A 119 -6.19 2.98 -5.93
CA GLY A 119 -7.38 2.21 -6.27
C GLY A 119 -7.42 0.81 -5.65
N VAL A 120 -8.49 0.09 -5.92
CA VAL A 120 -8.75 -1.26 -5.43
C VAL A 120 -8.59 -2.24 -6.58
N PRO A 121 -7.91 -3.37 -6.37
CA PRO A 121 -7.33 -3.89 -5.14
C PRO A 121 -5.86 -3.51 -4.94
N ARG A 122 -5.29 -2.63 -5.75
CA ARG A 122 -3.87 -2.28 -5.74
C ARG A 122 -3.41 -1.71 -4.39
N ILE A 123 -4.29 -1.03 -3.65
CA ILE A 123 -3.96 -0.41 -2.35
C ILE A 123 -3.63 -1.44 -1.25
N THR A 124 -4.15 -2.65 -1.32
CA THR A 124 -4.07 -3.63 -0.21
C THR A 124 -2.67 -4.18 0.14
N PRO A 125 -1.61 -4.10 -0.68
CA PRO A 125 -0.26 -4.42 -0.21
C PRO A 125 0.32 -3.43 0.81
N TYR A 126 -0.17 -2.18 0.88
CA TYR A 126 0.27 -1.24 1.91
C TYR A 126 -0.16 -1.69 3.31
N PRO A 127 0.60 -1.37 4.36
CA PRO A 127 0.16 -1.54 5.74
C PRO A 127 -1.16 -0.81 5.96
N PHE A 128 -2.08 -1.45 6.68
CA PHE A 128 -3.36 -0.84 6.97
C PHE A 128 -3.87 -1.19 8.35
N LYS A 129 -4.66 -0.29 8.92
CA LYS A 129 -5.39 -0.49 10.17
C LYS A 129 -6.87 -0.70 9.87
N ILE A 130 -7.43 -1.78 10.38
CA ILE A 130 -8.88 -1.99 10.41
C ILE A 130 -9.43 -1.48 11.73
N VAL A 131 -10.49 -0.68 11.64
CA VAL A 131 -11.35 -0.30 12.76
C VAL A 131 -12.74 -0.81 12.45
N GLN A 132 -13.22 -1.74 13.27
CA GLN A 132 -14.51 -2.38 13.08
C GLN A 132 -15.55 -1.85 14.08
N SER A 133 -16.69 -1.43 13.54
CA SER A 133 -17.91 -1.14 14.32
C SER A 133 -19.11 -1.92 13.74
N PRO A 134 -20.27 -1.94 14.42
CA PRO A 134 -21.45 -2.63 13.91
C PRO A 134 -22.04 -2.05 12.60
N GLU A 135 -21.80 -0.77 12.32
CA GLU A 135 -22.36 -0.05 11.16
C GLU A 135 -21.37 0.10 10.03
N VAL A 136 -20.08 0.19 10.35
CA VAL A 136 -19.02 0.46 9.37
C VAL A 136 -17.69 -0.18 9.79
N ILE A 137 -17.01 -0.72 8.81
CA ILE A 137 -15.61 -1.13 8.95
C ILE A 137 -14.76 -0.16 8.14
N VAL A 138 -13.73 0.41 8.76
CA VAL A 138 -12.83 1.36 8.10
C VAL A 138 -11.45 0.74 7.97
N MET A 139 -10.87 0.80 6.78
CA MET A 139 -9.47 0.50 6.51
C MET A 139 -8.72 1.81 6.28
N LEU A 140 -7.75 2.09 7.13
CA LEU A 140 -6.83 3.22 7.02
C LEU A 140 -5.50 2.73 6.47
N PHE A 141 -5.04 3.26 5.35
CA PHE A 141 -3.79 2.84 4.71
C PHE A 141 -2.66 3.82 5.04
N GLU A 142 -1.47 3.28 5.33
CA GLU A 142 -0.28 4.07 5.61
C GLU A 142 0.33 4.67 4.35
N GLY A 143 0.28 3.94 3.26
CA GLY A 143 0.93 4.36 2.01
C GLY A 143 0.05 5.16 1.06
N ASN A 144 0.65 5.62 -0.02
CA ASN A 144 0.04 6.38 -1.10
C ASN A 144 -0.40 7.79 -0.66
N VAL A 145 -1.66 8.12 -0.59
CA VAL A 145 -2.19 9.47 -0.28
C VAL A 145 -3.09 9.47 0.95
N HIS A 146 -2.70 8.82 2.05
CA HIS A 146 -3.57 8.67 3.23
C HIS A 146 -4.98 8.21 2.87
N SER A 147 -5.05 7.22 1.99
CA SER A 147 -6.32 6.69 1.54
C SER A 147 -6.99 5.89 2.65
N TYR A 148 -8.29 5.90 2.63
CA TYR A 148 -9.12 5.04 3.48
C TYR A 148 -10.22 4.40 2.66
N ARG A 149 -10.76 3.30 3.16
CA ARG A 149 -11.99 2.66 2.65
C ARG A 149 -12.99 2.52 3.78
N GLN A 150 -14.25 2.72 3.46
CA GLN A 150 -15.36 2.43 4.35
C GLN A 150 -16.17 1.27 3.76
N PHE A 151 -16.35 0.23 4.55
CA PHE A 151 -17.26 -0.86 4.22
C PHE A 151 -18.57 -0.64 4.97
N LEU A 152 -19.57 -0.18 4.25
CA LEU A 152 -20.85 0.20 4.83
C LEU A 152 -21.70 -1.07 5.00
N LEU A 153 -21.99 -1.42 6.25
CA LEU A 153 -22.68 -2.66 6.58
C LEU A 153 -24.21 -2.51 6.41
N ASN A 154 -24.85 -3.61 6.01
CA ASN A 154 -26.30 -3.77 5.99
C ASN A 154 -27.07 -2.75 5.12
N ARG A 155 -26.44 -2.30 4.02
CA ARG A 155 -27.09 -1.42 3.04
C ARG A 155 -26.80 -1.88 1.60
N GLY A 156 -27.55 -1.34 0.64
CA GLY A 156 -27.28 -1.47 -0.79
C GLY A 156 -26.40 -0.34 -1.32
N HIS A 157 -25.92 -0.49 -2.55
CA HIS A 157 -25.21 0.56 -3.29
C HIS A 157 -26.11 1.77 -3.56
N ASP A 158 -25.49 2.95 -3.48
CA ASP A 158 -26.12 4.21 -3.86
C ASP A 158 -26.01 4.41 -5.38
N LYS A 159 -27.14 4.48 -6.06
CA LYS A 159 -27.20 4.58 -7.52
C LYS A 159 -26.91 5.99 -8.05
N ASP A 160 -26.96 6.97 -7.17
CA ASP A 160 -26.79 8.39 -7.50
C ASP A 160 -25.38 8.91 -7.16
N LEU A 161 -24.50 8.02 -6.69
CA LEU A 161 -23.13 8.38 -6.32
C LEU A 161 -22.24 8.47 -7.58
N ASP A 162 -21.49 9.57 -7.68
CA ASP A 162 -20.50 9.74 -8.75
C ASP A 162 -19.34 8.73 -8.65
N PRO A 163 -18.79 8.24 -9.77
CA PRO A 163 -17.64 7.35 -9.78
C PRO A 163 -16.41 7.92 -9.07
N SER A 164 -15.76 7.09 -8.27
CA SER A 164 -14.63 7.51 -7.44
C SER A 164 -13.38 6.64 -7.63
N TRP A 165 -12.24 7.08 -7.10
CA TRP A 165 -10.96 6.35 -7.18
C TRP A 165 -10.99 5.02 -6.44
N MET A 166 -11.70 4.93 -5.32
CA MET A 166 -11.73 3.76 -4.45
C MET A 166 -13.04 2.97 -4.57
N GLY A 167 -13.97 3.47 -5.39
CA GLY A 167 -15.32 2.91 -5.51
C GLY A 167 -16.17 3.09 -4.26
N GLU A 168 -17.40 2.61 -4.30
CA GLU A 168 -18.28 2.47 -3.16
C GLU A 168 -18.28 1.02 -2.67
N SER A 169 -17.96 0.80 -1.39
CA SER A 169 -17.89 -0.52 -0.79
C SER A 169 -19.02 -0.71 0.22
N ILE A 170 -19.90 -1.67 -0.04
CA ILE A 170 -20.85 -2.18 0.94
C ILE A 170 -20.36 -3.54 1.45
N ALA A 171 -20.82 -3.95 2.64
CA ALA A 171 -20.40 -5.22 3.20
C ALA A 171 -21.52 -5.97 3.94
N SER A 172 -21.35 -7.28 4.01
CA SER A 172 -22.23 -8.15 4.79
C SER A 172 -21.45 -9.36 5.33
N TRP A 173 -21.89 -9.85 6.48
CA TRP A 173 -21.32 -11.06 7.06
C TRP A 173 -22.01 -12.32 6.51
N GLN A 174 -21.23 -13.26 5.98
CA GLN A 174 -21.64 -14.61 5.60
C GLN A 174 -20.94 -15.61 6.54
N GLY A 175 -21.62 -15.99 7.61
CA GLY A 175 -20.98 -16.72 8.70
C GLY A 175 -19.84 -15.89 9.32
N ASP A 176 -18.61 -16.40 9.29
CA ASP A 176 -17.42 -15.75 9.81
C ASP A 176 -16.60 -15.04 8.71
N THR A 177 -17.16 -14.91 7.53
CA THR A 177 -16.54 -14.21 6.40
C THR A 177 -17.22 -12.88 6.15
N LEU A 178 -16.47 -11.80 6.16
CA LEU A 178 -16.93 -10.48 5.70
C LEU A 178 -16.83 -10.46 4.17
N VAL A 179 -17.96 -10.27 3.51
CA VAL A 179 -18.02 -10.09 2.05
C VAL A 179 -18.19 -8.61 1.75
N VAL A 180 -17.24 -8.06 1.04
CA VAL A 180 -17.22 -6.65 0.61
C VAL A 180 -17.47 -6.61 -0.89
N ASP A 181 -18.46 -5.86 -1.29
CA ASP A 181 -18.86 -5.62 -2.67
C ASP A 181 -18.55 -4.17 -3.04
N THR A 182 -17.74 -3.96 -4.09
CA THR A 182 -17.27 -2.62 -4.47
C THR A 182 -17.51 -2.38 -5.95
N VAL A 183 -18.23 -1.31 -6.22
CA VAL A 183 -18.57 -0.81 -7.56
C VAL A 183 -18.32 0.69 -7.66
N ASN A 184 -18.74 1.29 -8.75
CA ASN A 184 -18.72 2.75 -8.95
C ASN A 184 -17.30 3.35 -8.95
N PHE A 185 -16.37 2.66 -9.61
CA PHE A 185 -15.03 3.15 -9.85
C PHE A 185 -14.99 4.12 -11.02
N ASN A 186 -14.15 5.15 -10.92
CA ASN A 186 -13.68 5.84 -12.13
C ASN A 186 -12.59 5.00 -12.83
N ASP A 187 -12.30 5.27 -14.08
CA ASP A 187 -11.33 4.51 -14.88
C ASP A 187 -9.87 4.99 -14.75
N LYS A 188 -9.57 5.76 -13.70
CA LYS A 188 -8.29 6.49 -13.57
C LYS A 188 -7.20 5.73 -12.85
N THR A 189 -7.54 4.64 -12.15
CA THR A 189 -6.55 3.84 -11.41
C THR A 189 -5.96 2.72 -12.26
N TRP A 190 -4.86 2.14 -11.78
CA TRP A 190 -4.29 0.92 -12.35
C TRP A 190 -4.54 -0.25 -11.41
N LEU A 191 -4.92 -1.40 -11.96
CA LEU A 191 -5.19 -2.58 -11.13
C LEU A 191 -3.94 -3.14 -10.45
N ASN A 192 -2.77 -2.93 -11.06
CA ASN A 192 -1.48 -3.39 -10.53
C ASN A 192 -0.34 -2.47 -10.94
N GLY A 193 0.85 -2.68 -10.35
CA GLY A 193 2.06 -1.91 -10.67
C GLY A 193 2.63 -2.13 -12.08
N ARG A 194 2.02 -3.03 -12.90
CA ARG A 194 2.35 -3.22 -14.30
C ARG A 194 1.52 -2.36 -15.25
N GLY A 195 0.58 -1.60 -14.73
CA GLY A 195 -0.24 -0.70 -15.53
C GLY A 195 -1.48 -1.32 -16.15
N ALA A 196 -2.01 -2.41 -15.60
CA ALA A 196 -3.25 -3.00 -16.08
C ALA A 196 -4.42 -2.01 -15.92
N PRO A 197 -5.11 -1.65 -17.02
CA PRO A 197 -6.24 -0.75 -16.96
C PRO A 197 -7.52 -1.48 -16.55
N HIS A 198 -8.51 -0.71 -16.16
CA HIS A 198 -9.90 -1.15 -16.02
C HIS A 198 -10.84 -0.08 -16.60
N THR A 199 -12.13 -0.40 -16.63
CA THR A 199 -13.19 0.54 -17.01
C THR A 199 -14.05 0.90 -15.80
N GLU A 200 -14.99 1.80 -15.94
CA GLU A 200 -15.99 2.11 -14.91
C GLU A 200 -16.93 0.94 -14.59
N LYS A 201 -16.86 -0.15 -15.39
CA LYS A 201 -17.60 -1.40 -15.15
C LYS A 201 -16.88 -2.36 -14.20
N LEU A 202 -15.74 -1.93 -13.63
CA LEU A 202 -15.03 -2.74 -12.66
C LEU A 202 -15.93 -3.03 -11.46
N HIS A 203 -16.02 -4.30 -11.12
CA HIS A 203 -16.68 -4.81 -9.93
C HIS A 203 -15.67 -5.66 -9.15
N VAL A 204 -15.51 -5.39 -7.87
CA VAL A 204 -14.56 -6.11 -7.01
C VAL A 204 -15.30 -6.70 -5.82
N VAL A 205 -15.23 -8.01 -5.67
CA VAL A 205 -15.74 -8.72 -4.49
C VAL A 205 -14.57 -9.23 -3.67
N GLU A 206 -14.52 -8.83 -2.40
CA GLU A 206 -13.47 -9.23 -1.46
C GLU A 206 -14.10 -10.04 -0.33
N ARG A 207 -13.52 -11.18 0.01
CA ARG A 207 -13.96 -12.07 1.08
C ARG A 207 -12.87 -12.15 2.14
N TYR A 208 -13.11 -11.46 3.25
CA TYR A 208 -12.16 -11.43 4.37
C TYR A 208 -12.53 -12.47 5.42
N SER A 209 -11.56 -13.29 5.81
CA SER A 209 -11.66 -14.24 6.92
C SER A 209 -10.45 -14.10 7.84
N ARG A 210 -10.66 -14.30 9.14
CA ARG A 210 -9.60 -14.29 10.14
C ARG A 210 -9.50 -15.67 10.77
N PRO A 211 -8.63 -16.58 10.23
CA PRO A 211 -8.56 -17.96 10.68
C PRO A 211 -8.00 -18.12 12.09
N ASP A 212 -7.17 -17.17 12.52
CA ASP A 212 -6.55 -17.14 13.85
C ASP A 212 -6.25 -15.70 14.30
N LEU A 213 -5.58 -15.55 15.46
CA LEU A 213 -5.25 -14.24 16.01
C LEU A 213 -4.34 -13.43 15.08
N GLY A 214 -3.40 -14.08 14.41
CA GLY A 214 -2.30 -13.44 13.70
C GLY A 214 -2.51 -13.25 12.20
N HIS A 215 -3.53 -13.85 11.60
CA HIS A 215 -3.71 -13.85 10.15
C HIS A 215 -5.06 -13.31 9.71
N LEU A 216 -5.05 -12.56 8.62
CA LEU A 216 -6.23 -12.11 7.87
C LEU A 216 -6.06 -12.55 6.43
N GLU A 217 -6.99 -13.35 5.94
CA GLU A 217 -7.03 -13.81 4.55
C GLU A 217 -8.03 -13.00 3.75
N ALA A 218 -7.68 -12.64 2.53
CA ALA A 218 -8.55 -11.99 1.57
C ALA A 218 -8.57 -12.77 0.26
N GLU A 219 -9.74 -13.23 -0.16
CA GLU A 219 -9.97 -13.72 -1.51
C GLU A 219 -10.64 -12.60 -2.31
N ILE A 220 -10.01 -12.18 -3.41
CA ILE A 220 -10.38 -11.01 -4.18
C ILE A 220 -10.75 -11.46 -5.59
N THR A 221 -11.98 -11.18 -6.00
CA THR A 221 -12.47 -11.43 -7.36
C THR A 221 -12.73 -10.09 -8.05
N MET A 222 -12.18 -9.93 -9.24
CA MET A 222 -12.40 -8.79 -10.11
C MET A 222 -13.17 -9.22 -11.35
N GLU A 223 -14.19 -8.44 -11.68
CA GLU A 223 -14.95 -8.55 -12.92
C GLU A 223 -14.96 -7.20 -13.61
N ASP A 224 -14.62 -7.16 -14.89
CA ASP A 224 -14.73 -5.97 -15.73
C ASP A 224 -14.95 -6.41 -17.19
N PRO A 225 -16.20 -6.51 -17.65
CA PRO A 225 -16.49 -6.96 -19.01
C PRO A 225 -15.93 -6.04 -20.09
N GLY A 226 -15.54 -4.81 -19.74
CA GLY A 226 -14.88 -3.88 -20.65
C GLY A 226 -13.38 -4.16 -20.82
N ALA A 227 -12.70 -4.63 -19.76
CA ALA A 227 -11.26 -4.82 -19.75
C ALA A 227 -10.83 -6.30 -19.63
N PHE A 228 -11.69 -7.20 -19.14
CA PHE A 228 -11.41 -8.60 -18.91
C PHE A 228 -12.21 -9.51 -19.81
N THR A 229 -11.63 -10.66 -20.17
CA THR A 229 -12.32 -11.72 -20.93
C THR A 229 -13.11 -12.67 -20.02
N LYS A 230 -12.80 -12.71 -18.72
CA LYS A 230 -13.47 -13.49 -17.69
C LYS A 230 -13.10 -12.93 -16.30
N PRO A 231 -13.85 -13.25 -15.25
CA PRO A 231 -13.48 -12.92 -13.88
C PRO A 231 -12.08 -13.42 -13.50
N HIS A 232 -11.42 -12.71 -12.62
CA HIS A 232 -10.10 -13.07 -12.09
C HIS A 232 -10.10 -13.07 -10.58
N THR A 233 -9.73 -14.19 -9.98
CA THR A 233 -9.69 -14.35 -8.51
C THR A 233 -8.27 -14.64 -8.05
N PHE A 234 -7.86 -14.01 -6.94
CA PHE A 234 -6.58 -14.27 -6.28
C PHE A 234 -6.71 -14.13 -4.77
N LYS A 235 -5.70 -14.59 -4.03
CA LYS A 235 -5.68 -14.53 -2.57
C LYS A 235 -4.53 -13.69 -2.06
N ARG A 236 -4.75 -13.08 -0.91
CA ARG A 236 -3.74 -12.38 -0.12
C ARG A 236 -3.85 -12.80 1.33
N THR A 237 -2.70 -12.92 1.99
CA THR A 237 -2.62 -13.13 3.43
C THR A 237 -1.94 -11.92 4.04
N HIS A 238 -2.53 -11.39 5.11
CA HIS A 238 -1.97 -10.33 5.91
C HIS A 238 -1.67 -10.86 7.30
N VAL A 239 -0.62 -10.33 7.92
CA VAL A 239 -0.21 -10.70 9.26
C VAL A 239 -0.46 -9.55 10.23
N LEU A 240 -0.97 -9.88 11.42
CA LEU A 240 -1.21 -8.90 12.46
C LEU A 240 0.14 -8.44 13.04
N SER A 241 0.35 -7.14 13.07
CA SER A 241 1.47 -6.57 13.80
C SER A 241 1.02 -6.07 15.18
N ALA A 242 1.73 -6.50 16.21
CA ALA A 242 1.52 -6.02 17.57
C ALA A 242 2.32 -4.75 17.89
N THR A 243 3.29 -4.39 17.05
CA THR A 243 4.26 -3.32 17.31
C THR A 243 4.25 -2.20 16.27
N TRP A 244 3.60 -2.41 15.12
CA TRP A 244 3.49 -1.39 14.09
C TRP A 244 2.41 -0.38 14.44
N GLU A 245 2.65 0.88 14.13
CA GLU A 245 1.66 1.95 14.14
C GLU A 245 1.52 2.51 12.73
N ILE A 246 0.34 3.04 12.39
CA ILE A 246 0.14 3.73 11.12
C ILE A 246 0.82 5.09 11.21
N HIS A 247 1.81 5.32 10.37
CA HIS A 247 2.57 6.55 10.30
C HIS A 247 1.97 7.52 9.30
N GLU A 248 2.25 8.80 9.51
CA GLU A 248 1.97 9.82 8.52
C GLU A 248 2.86 9.60 7.28
N TYR A 249 2.25 9.67 6.11
CA TYR A 249 2.95 9.57 4.83
C TYR A 249 2.54 10.73 3.93
N VAL A 250 3.46 11.64 3.65
CA VAL A 250 3.23 12.78 2.76
C VAL A 250 3.89 12.50 1.41
N CYS A 251 3.08 12.06 0.46
CA CYS A 251 3.55 11.58 -0.84
C CYS A 251 4.41 12.60 -1.61
N ASN A 252 4.12 13.89 -1.49
CA ASN A 252 4.87 14.95 -2.18
C ASN A 252 6.07 15.47 -1.39
N GLU A 253 6.21 15.09 -0.13
CA GLU A 253 7.34 15.49 0.69
C GLU A 253 8.56 14.65 0.32
N PHE A 254 9.66 15.32 -0.03
CA PHE A 254 10.89 14.68 -0.50
C PHE A 254 10.75 13.84 -1.79
N ASN A 255 9.68 14.01 -2.56
CA ASN A 255 9.54 13.32 -3.83
C ASN A 255 10.48 13.92 -4.89
N VAL A 256 11.79 13.76 -4.65
CA VAL A 256 12.86 14.15 -5.59
C VAL A 256 12.93 13.26 -6.83
N ASP A 257 12.16 12.19 -6.86
CA ASP A 257 12.19 11.20 -7.93
C ASP A 257 11.14 11.45 -9.01
N VAL A 258 10.17 12.36 -8.80
CA VAL A 258 9.19 12.72 -9.84
C VAL A 258 9.89 13.14 -11.13
N ASP A 259 10.92 13.99 -11.03
CA ASP A 259 11.72 14.43 -12.18
C ASP A 259 12.62 13.32 -12.76
N ARG A 260 12.89 12.26 -12.01
CA ARG A 260 13.75 11.12 -12.42
C ARG A 260 12.93 9.95 -12.93
N LEU A 261 11.75 9.71 -12.34
CA LEU A 261 10.81 8.66 -12.75
C LEU A 261 10.03 9.07 -13.99
N VAL A 262 9.76 10.36 -14.15
CA VAL A 262 9.17 10.93 -15.37
C VAL A 262 10.32 11.18 -16.34
N GLY A 263 10.74 10.16 -17.07
CA GLY A 263 11.82 10.29 -18.04
C GLY A 263 11.65 11.55 -18.89
N LYS A 264 12.74 12.32 -18.97
CA LYS A 264 12.87 13.48 -19.86
C LYS A 264 12.87 13.01 -21.31
#